data_c13ffae3c772765c4b4ce11f7fae442b
#
_entry.id   c13ffae3c772765c4b4ce11f7fae442b
#
_cell.length_a   1.000
_cell.length_b   1.000
_cell.length_c   1.000
_cell.angle_alpha   90.00
_cell.angle_beta   90.00
_cell.angle_gamma   90.00
#
_symmetry.space_group_name_H-M   'P 1'
#
loop_
_entity.id
_entity.type
_entity.pdbx_description
1 polymer ?
#
loop_
_entity_poly.entity_id
_entity_poly.type
_entity_poly.pdbx_seq_one_letter_code
_entity_poly.pdbx_strand_id
1 'polypeptide(L)'
;MPDRAAAALSLVRMMQASHTVTLDQLPDLIAEHATEAGLYDTALFVVDLRETVLRRLARTGGRAASGDQAFTVRGSLPGQAFQRVDLLAEPAPAGASGGRRRWWVAVTDGVERLGVLRADTDFEEEVVRDILRDLASMTALLLLSKRSFSDAYAQMVRTETMNVAAEMQWNLTPPNAYAGHDVTLAAAMEPAYQMGGDAFDYAVNGTTLHLGIFDAMGHDTTAGITANVAVAACRNARRQGASLAQTSEEVEKVLLEQFSTSRYVTAILADLDMASGRLRWINRGHHLPILIRDNRWTTELECPPAGPMGADLALPVTVRTEQLQPGDRLLLYTDGVVEARDSRGREFGRERFVDFIRRHHAGRHALHETLRRLMAAVLDHHDGLLNDDATVLLAEWRGGHQEELTP
;
A
#
# COMPACT_ATOMS: atom_id res chain seq x y z
N MET A 1 -5.30 -6.18 -39.02
CA MET A 1 -4.82 -5.31 -37.94
C MET A 1 -5.90 -5.28 -36.88
N PRO A 2 -5.58 -5.43 -35.59
CA PRO A 2 -6.59 -5.22 -34.55
C PRO A 2 -7.05 -3.77 -34.65
N ASP A 3 -8.33 -3.60 -34.73
CA ASP A 3 -8.94 -2.28 -34.72
C ASP A 3 -8.91 -1.76 -33.27
N ARG A 4 -8.05 -0.79 -32.98
CA ARG A 4 -7.94 -0.16 -31.65
C ARG A 4 -9.30 0.37 -31.19
N ALA A 5 -10.15 0.78 -32.13
CA ALA A 5 -11.51 1.20 -31.84
C ALA A 5 -12.38 0.01 -31.38
N ALA A 6 -12.22 -1.17 -32.00
CA ALA A 6 -12.92 -2.37 -31.57
C ALA A 6 -12.48 -2.81 -30.17
N ALA A 7 -11.18 -2.76 -29.87
CA ALA A 7 -10.67 -3.05 -28.52
C ALA A 7 -11.21 -2.08 -27.47
N ALA A 8 -11.22 -0.76 -27.76
CA ALA A 8 -11.77 0.25 -26.87
C ALA A 8 -13.29 0.04 -26.64
N LEU A 9 -14.04 -0.31 -27.68
CA LEU A 9 -15.47 -0.62 -27.56
C LEU A 9 -15.73 -1.86 -26.70
N SER A 10 -14.88 -2.88 -26.81
CA SER A 10 -14.96 -4.09 -25.98
C SER A 10 -14.72 -3.77 -24.50
N LEU A 11 -13.77 -2.88 -24.16
CA LEU A 11 -13.55 -2.43 -22.79
C LEU A 11 -14.76 -1.66 -22.23
N VAL A 12 -15.42 -0.81 -23.04
CA VAL A 12 -16.65 -0.13 -22.62
C VAL A 12 -17.76 -1.14 -22.34
N ARG A 13 -17.93 -2.17 -23.18
CA ARG A 13 -18.91 -3.24 -22.94
C ARG A 13 -18.57 -4.04 -21.68
N MET A 14 -17.29 -4.36 -21.46
CA MET A 14 -16.82 -5.02 -20.25
C MET A 14 -17.18 -4.21 -18.99
N MET A 15 -16.97 -2.90 -19.03
CA MET A 15 -17.37 -2.01 -17.93
C MET A 15 -18.88 -2.07 -17.68
N GLN A 16 -19.71 -1.99 -18.71
CA GLN A 16 -21.17 -2.09 -18.58
C GLN A 16 -21.64 -3.44 -18.05
N ALA A 17 -21.07 -4.54 -18.55
CA ALA A 17 -21.40 -5.89 -18.11
C ALA A 17 -20.94 -6.17 -16.66
N SER A 18 -19.94 -5.45 -16.19
CA SER A 18 -19.36 -5.68 -14.85
C SER A 18 -20.32 -5.36 -13.69
N HIS A 19 -21.36 -4.54 -13.89
CA HIS A 19 -22.24 -4.09 -12.81
C HIS A 19 -22.93 -5.22 -12.04
N THR A 20 -23.25 -6.34 -12.72
CA THR A 20 -23.92 -7.48 -12.14
C THR A 20 -23.03 -8.70 -11.90
N VAL A 21 -21.73 -8.57 -12.20
CA VAL A 21 -20.74 -9.65 -12.09
C VAL A 21 -20.11 -9.67 -10.71
N THR A 22 -19.99 -10.85 -10.12
CA THR A 22 -19.26 -11.09 -8.88
C THR A 22 -17.76 -11.26 -9.14
N LEU A 23 -16.93 -11.30 -8.08
CA LEU A 23 -15.48 -11.43 -8.24
C LEU A 23 -15.07 -12.73 -8.95
N ASP A 24 -15.69 -13.84 -8.59
CA ASP A 24 -15.44 -15.17 -9.18
C ASP A 24 -15.84 -15.27 -10.66
N GLN A 25 -16.72 -14.38 -11.13
CA GLN A 25 -17.11 -14.27 -12.55
C GLN A 25 -16.21 -13.30 -13.34
N LEU A 26 -15.41 -12.49 -12.66
CA LEU A 26 -14.53 -11.49 -13.29
C LEU A 26 -13.55 -12.11 -14.31
N PRO A 27 -12.91 -13.28 -14.07
CA PRO A 27 -12.04 -13.89 -15.06
C PRO A 27 -12.75 -14.29 -16.37
N ASP A 28 -14.03 -14.71 -16.29
CA ASP A 28 -14.81 -15.06 -17.48
C ASP A 28 -15.20 -13.79 -18.25
N LEU A 29 -15.62 -12.74 -17.57
CA LEU A 29 -15.88 -11.43 -18.18
C LEU A 29 -14.64 -10.87 -18.90
N ILE A 30 -13.48 -10.92 -18.26
CA ILE A 30 -12.20 -10.49 -18.87
C ILE A 30 -11.91 -11.33 -20.11
N ALA A 31 -12.07 -12.66 -20.05
CA ALA A 31 -11.76 -13.55 -21.16
C ALA A 31 -12.67 -13.33 -22.38
N GLU A 32 -13.96 -13.08 -22.17
CA GLU A 32 -14.93 -12.78 -23.21
C GLU A 32 -14.52 -11.51 -23.97
N HIS A 33 -14.36 -10.41 -23.28
CA HIS A 33 -14.03 -9.13 -23.90
C HIS A 33 -12.59 -9.03 -24.41
N ALA A 34 -11.63 -9.70 -23.77
CA ALA A 34 -10.25 -9.80 -24.26
C ALA A 34 -10.19 -10.55 -25.60
N THR A 35 -11.01 -11.60 -25.77
CA THR A 35 -11.07 -12.36 -27.04
C THR A 35 -11.57 -11.49 -28.19
N GLU A 36 -12.53 -10.61 -27.95
CA GLU A 36 -12.98 -9.62 -28.95
C GLU A 36 -11.85 -8.67 -29.37
N ALA A 37 -10.93 -8.37 -28.45
CA ALA A 37 -9.74 -7.54 -28.69
C ALA A 37 -8.54 -8.33 -29.26
N GLY A 38 -8.68 -9.64 -29.56
CA GLY A 38 -7.61 -10.49 -30.09
C GLY A 38 -6.60 -10.97 -29.04
N LEU A 39 -6.99 -10.95 -27.79
CA LEU A 39 -6.23 -11.48 -26.66
C LEU A 39 -6.86 -12.80 -26.18
N TYR A 40 -6.05 -13.83 -26.04
CA TYR A 40 -6.52 -15.19 -25.74
C TYR A 40 -5.87 -15.72 -24.46
N ASP A 41 -6.37 -16.82 -23.94
CA ASP A 41 -5.87 -17.51 -22.75
C ASP A 41 -5.57 -16.54 -21.57
N THR A 42 -6.49 -15.59 -21.36
CA THR A 42 -6.34 -14.60 -20.28
C THR A 42 -6.47 -15.26 -18.91
N ALA A 43 -5.63 -14.81 -17.98
CA ALA A 43 -5.71 -15.22 -16.59
C ALA A 43 -5.28 -14.07 -15.67
N LEU A 44 -6.08 -13.82 -14.64
CA LEU A 44 -5.79 -12.81 -13.61
C LEU A 44 -5.15 -13.49 -12.39
N PHE A 45 -4.04 -12.94 -11.93
CA PHE A 45 -3.33 -13.35 -10.73
C PHE A 45 -3.32 -12.18 -9.75
N VAL A 46 -3.82 -12.42 -8.55
CA VAL A 46 -3.89 -11.42 -7.48
C VAL A 46 -2.76 -11.70 -6.49
N VAL A 47 -2.14 -10.65 -5.99
CA VAL A 47 -1.05 -10.74 -5.01
C VAL A 47 -1.60 -10.98 -3.61
N ASP A 48 -0.88 -11.74 -2.78
CA ASP A 48 -1.18 -11.90 -1.36
C ASP A 48 -0.83 -10.64 -0.54
N LEU A 49 -1.29 -10.58 0.72
CA LEU A 49 -1.10 -9.41 1.58
C LEU A 49 0.38 -9.04 1.83
N ARG A 50 1.28 -10.03 1.81
CA ARG A 50 2.74 -9.81 1.95
C ARG A 50 3.47 -9.57 0.64
N GLU A 51 2.75 -9.54 -0.48
CA GLU A 51 3.33 -9.44 -1.83
C GLU A 51 4.44 -10.47 -2.11
N THR A 52 4.22 -11.69 -1.69
CA THR A 52 5.17 -12.80 -1.87
C THR A 52 4.73 -13.76 -2.96
N VAL A 53 3.42 -13.91 -3.18
CA VAL A 53 2.82 -14.89 -4.09
C VAL A 53 1.72 -14.23 -4.93
N LEU A 54 1.72 -14.53 -6.23
CA LEU A 54 0.66 -14.20 -7.17
C LEU A 54 -0.23 -15.43 -7.34
N ARG A 55 -1.50 -15.39 -6.93
CA ARG A 55 -2.44 -16.51 -6.98
C ARG A 55 -3.48 -16.28 -8.07
N ARG A 56 -3.73 -17.31 -8.86
CA ARG A 56 -4.70 -17.24 -9.96
C ARG A 56 -6.12 -17.10 -9.41
N LEU A 57 -6.85 -16.10 -9.89
CA LEU A 57 -8.29 -16.00 -9.68
C LEU A 57 -8.98 -17.05 -10.57
N ALA A 58 -9.62 -18.04 -9.93
CA ALA A 58 -10.26 -19.14 -10.62
C ALA A 58 -11.52 -18.65 -11.36
N ARG A 59 -11.81 -19.26 -12.51
CA ARG A 59 -13.09 -19.09 -13.21
C ARG A 59 -14.20 -19.85 -12.50
N THR A 60 -15.42 -19.36 -12.59
CA THR A 60 -16.61 -20.01 -12.02
C THR A 60 -16.74 -21.45 -12.56
N GLY A 61 -16.72 -22.44 -11.67
CA GLY A 61 -16.82 -23.87 -12.05
C GLY A 61 -15.58 -24.46 -12.72
N GLY A 62 -14.51 -23.70 -12.89
CA GLY A 62 -13.27 -24.16 -13.51
C GLY A 62 -12.39 -24.92 -12.51
N ARG A 63 -12.09 -26.20 -12.79
CA ARG A 63 -10.96 -26.86 -12.16
C ARG A 63 -9.68 -26.19 -12.68
N ALA A 64 -8.94 -25.53 -11.81
CA ALA A 64 -7.65 -24.99 -12.18
C ALA A 64 -6.74 -26.09 -12.71
N ALA A 65 -6.20 -25.92 -13.92
CA ALA A 65 -5.20 -26.83 -14.46
C ALA A 65 -3.98 -26.83 -13.52
N SER A 66 -3.45 -27.99 -13.20
CA SER A 66 -2.50 -28.25 -12.10
C SER A 66 -1.10 -27.64 -12.26
N GLY A 67 -0.87 -26.67 -13.13
CA GLY A 67 0.45 -26.08 -13.38
C GLY A 67 0.59 -24.58 -13.13
N ASP A 68 -0.52 -23.82 -13.21
CA ASP A 68 -0.49 -22.34 -13.24
C ASP A 68 -1.30 -21.71 -12.09
N GLN A 69 -1.27 -22.28 -10.90
CA GLN A 69 -2.12 -21.80 -9.80
C GLN A 69 -1.52 -20.66 -9.00
N ALA A 70 -0.20 -20.58 -8.93
CA ALA A 70 0.51 -19.52 -8.21
C ALA A 70 1.94 -19.33 -8.71
N PHE A 71 2.45 -18.12 -8.59
CA PHE A 71 3.84 -17.75 -8.89
C PHE A 71 4.43 -16.98 -7.71
N THR A 72 5.71 -17.21 -7.43
CA THR A 72 6.43 -16.37 -6.47
C THR A 72 6.69 -15.00 -7.08
N VAL A 73 6.55 -13.93 -6.29
CA VAL A 73 6.87 -12.57 -6.72
C VAL A 73 8.38 -12.44 -6.98
N ARG A 74 9.22 -13.11 -6.18
CA ARG A 74 10.67 -13.16 -6.44
C ARG A 74 11.00 -14.29 -7.39
N GLY A 75 11.76 -14.00 -8.46
CA GLY A 75 12.37 -15.00 -9.34
C GLY A 75 11.49 -15.51 -10.49
N SER A 76 10.20 -15.16 -10.56
CA SER A 76 9.34 -15.51 -11.68
C SER A 76 9.17 -14.35 -12.67
N LEU A 77 8.85 -14.65 -13.92
CA LEU A 77 8.57 -13.63 -14.94
C LEU A 77 7.30 -12.81 -14.61
N PRO A 78 6.16 -13.41 -14.18
CA PRO A 78 5.02 -12.65 -13.67
C PRO A 78 5.38 -11.75 -12.48
N GLY A 79 6.21 -12.25 -11.55
CA GLY A 79 6.69 -11.47 -10.43
C GLY A 79 7.58 -10.30 -10.85
N GLN A 80 8.37 -10.43 -11.90
CA GLN A 80 9.13 -9.30 -12.46
C GLN A 80 8.21 -8.25 -13.09
N ALA A 81 7.16 -8.66 -13.83
CA ALA A 81 6.15 -7.74 -14.35
C ALA A 81 5.47 -6.97 -13.21
N PHE A 82 5.07 -7.67 -12.13
CA PHE A 82 4.51 -7.08 -10.92
C PHE A 82 5.44 -6.06 -10.25
N GLN A 83 6.70 -6.44 -10.00
CA GLN A 83 7.66 -5.59 -9.27
C GLN A 83 8.07 -4.35 -10.05
N ARG A 84 8.20 -4.45 -11.39
CA ARG A 84 8.62 -3.35 -12.26
C ARG A 84 7.46 -2.48 -12.74
N VAL A 85 6.22 -2.94 -12.49
CA VAL A 85 5.00 -2.33 -13.05
C VAL A 85 5.14 -2.20 -14.56
N ASP A 86 5.45 -3.32 -15.23
CA ASP A 86 5.79 -3.34 -16.66
C ASP A 86 5.04 -4.46 -17.39
N LEU A 87 5.15 -4.41 -18.72
CA LEU A 87 4.70 -5.43 -19.66
C LEU A 87 5.89 -6.28 -20.09
N LEU A 88 5.83 -7.58 -19.82
CA LEU A 88 6.90 -8.53 -20.16
C LEU A 88 6.35 -9.67 -21.02
N ALA A 89 7.08 -10.02 -22.08
CA ALA A 89 6.76 -11.17 -22.90
C ALA A 89 7.54 -12.40 -22.45
N GLU A 90 6.95 -13.59 -22.52
CA GLU A 90 7.71 -14.82 -22.39
C GLU A 90 8.69 -14.97 -23.56
N PRO A 91 9.91 -15.45 -23.30
CA PRO A 91 10.84 -15.78 -24.36
C PRO A 91 10.20 -16.81 -25.32
N ALA A 92 10.29 -16.57 -26.63
CA ALA A 92 9.82 -17.56 -27.60
C ALA A 92 10.62 -18.87 -27.45
N PRO A 93 9.95 -20.05 -27.49
CA PRO A 93 10.67 -21.31 -27.49
C PRO A 93 11.70 -21.36 -28.65
N ALA A 94 12.88 -21.88 -28.39
CA ALA A 94 13.92 -21.99 -29.42
C ALA A 94 13.40 -22.81 -30.62
N GLY A 95 13.36 -22.19 -31.80
CA GLY A 95 12.90 -22.83 -33.05
C GLY A 95 11.41 -22.66 -33.38
N ALA A 96 10.62 -21.96 -32.59
CA ALA A 96 9.24 -21.64 -32.91
C ALA A 96 9.16 -20.47 -33.88
N SER A 97 8.92 -20.74 -35.16
CA SER A 97 8.55 -19.75 -36.16
C SER A 97 7.02 -19.74 -36.29
N GLY A 98 6.41 -18.75 -35.67
CA GLY A 98 4.93 -18.53 -35.70
C GLY A 98 4.21 -19.17 -34.52
N GLY A 99 3.39 -18.38 -33.83
CA GLY A 99 2.58 -18.81 -32.70
C GLY A 99 2.23 -17.63 -31.82
N ARG A 100 1.17 -17.75 -31.02
CA ARG A 100 0.79 -16.74 -30.05
C ARG A 100 1.90 -16.56 -29.02
N ARG A 101 2.26 -15.29 -28.77
CA ARG A 101 3.23 -14.91 -27.73
C ARG A 101 2.48 -14.63 -26.46
N ARG A 102 2.99 -15.12 -25.33
CA ARG A 102 2.46 -14.87 -24.01
C ARG A 102 3.02 -13.59 -23.42
N TRP A 103 2.14 -12.82 -22.81
CA TRP A 103 2.47 -11.55 -22.19
C TRP A 103 1.97 -11.50 -20.74
N TRP A 104 2.71 -10.80 -19.93
CA TRP A 104 2.41 -10.51 -18.53
C TRP A 104 2.41 -9.01 -18.32
N VAL A 105 1.30 -8.46 -17.81
CA VAL A 105 1.15 -7.03 -17.54
C VAL A 105 0.75 -6.82 -16.09
N ALA A 106 1.35 -5.85 -15.40
CA ALA A 106 0.97 -5.48 -14.05
C ALA A 106 -0.45 -4.90 -14.03
N VAL A 107 -1.25 -5.32 -13.06
CA VAL A 107 -2.58 -4.79 -12.76
C VAL A 107 -2.43 -3.85 -11.58
N THR A 108 -2.55 -2.53 -11.83
CA THR A 108 -2.28 -1.49 -10.85
C THR A 108 -3.34 -0.40 -10.87
N ASP A 109 -3.63 0.20 -9.70
CA ASP A 109 -4.34 1.46 -9.57
C ASP A 109 -3.37 2.53 -9.04
N GLY A 110 -2.98 3.46 -9.90
CA GLY A 110 -1.90 4.38 -9.59
C GLY A 110 -0.61 3.62 -9.23
N VAL A 111 -0.21 3.66 -7.97
CA VAL A 111 0.95 2.93 -7.42
C VAL A 111 0.60 1.68 -6.63
N GLU A 112 -0.69 1.45 -6.34
CA GLU A 112 -1.16 0.23 -5.70
C GLU A 112 -1.08 -0.93 -6.68
N ARG A 113 -0.34 -1.98 -6.32
CA ARG A 113 -0.13 -3.17 -7.15
C ARG A 113 -1.10 -4.27 -6.72
N LEU A 114 -2.02 -4.62 -7.58
CA LEU A 114 -3.07 -5.61 -7.28
C LEU A 114 -2.73 -7.02 -7.77
N GLY A 115 -1.87 -7.12 -8.78
CA GLY A 115 -1.51 -8.40 -9.36
C GLY A 115 -0.94 -8.30 -10.77
N VAL A 116 -1.12 -9.36 -11.56
CA VAL A 116 -0.74 -9.42 -12.98
C VAL A 116 -1.82 -10.06 -13.82
N LEU A 117 -1.96 -9.61 -15.04
CA LEU A 117 -2.79 -10.21 -16.07
C LEU A 117 -1.90 -10.92 -17.09
N ARG A 118 -2.23 -12.18 -17.44
CA ARG A 118 -1.65 -12.93 -18.54
C ARG A 118 -2.57 -12.85 -19.75
N ALA A 119 -2.01 -12.74 -20.93
CA ALA A 119 -2.74 -12.92 -22.19
C ALA A 119 -1.82 -13.42 -23.30
N ASP A 120 -2.34 -14.24 -24.20
CA ASP A 120 -1.65 -14.72 -25.39
C ASP A 120 -2.19 -13.98 -26.63
N THR A 121 -1.31 -13.55 -27.54
CA THR A 121 -1.71 -12.84 -28.76
C THR A 121 -0.73 -13.04 -29.90
N ASP A 122 -1.23 -12.86 -31.14
CA ASP A 122 -0.44 -12.89 -32.37
C ASP A 122 0.03 -11.49 -32.80
N PHE A 123 -0.27 -10.45 -32.03
CA PHE A 123 0.02 -9.06 -32.38
C PHE A 123 1.48 -8.69 -32.14
N GLU A 124 1.94 -7.71 -32.91
CA GLU A 124 3.23 -7.07 -32.69
C GLU A 124 3.27 -6.31 -31.35
N GLU A 125 4.46 -6.14 -30.79
CA GLU A 125 4.68 -5.62 -29.45
C GLU A 125 4.08 -4.22 -29.22
N GLU A 126 4.20 -3.32 -30.22
CA GLU A 126 3.73 -1.94 -30.08
C GLU A 126 2.21 -1.87 -29.89
N VAL A 127 1.45 -2.64 -30.69
CA VAL A 127 -0.01 -2.71 -30.59
C VAL A 127 -0.46 -3.38 -29.28
N VAL A 128 0.23 -4.43 -28.88
CA VAL A 128 -0.05 -5.19 -27.66
C VAL A 128 0.09 -4.33 -26.41
N ARG A 129 1.11 -3.45 -26.36
CA ARG A 129 1.37 -2.60 -25.19
C ARG A 129 0.18 -1.75 -24.82
N ASP A 130 -0.45 -1.11 -25.77
CA ASP A 130 -1.59 -0.23 -25.50
C ASP A 130 -2.81 -1.05 -25.04
N ILE A 131 -3.18 -2.09 -25.80
CA ILE A 131 -4.37 -2.89 -25.51
C ILE A 131 -4.26 -3.59 -24.15
N LEU A 132 -3.08 -4.15 -23.82
CA LEU A 132 -2.90 -4.83 -22.54
C LEU A 132 -2.87 -3.88 -21.35
N ARG A 133 -2.31 -2.67 -21.51
CA ARG A 133 -2.36 -1.66 -20.46
C ARG A 133 -3.77 -1.17 -20.19
N ASP A 134 -4.55 -0.94 -21.24
CA ASP A 134 -5.95 -0.52 -21.12
C ASP A 134 -6.77 -1.62 -20.44
N LEU A 135 -6.60 -2.89 -20.85
CA LEU A 135 -7.27 -4.04 -20.22
C LEU A 135 -6.84 -4.23 -18.76
N ALA A 136 -5.54 -4.08 -18.45
CA ALA A 136 -5.04 -4.18 -17.08
C ALA A 136 -5.58 -3.07 -16.19
N SER A 137 -5.66 -1.83 -16.69
CA SER A 137 -6.22 -0.68 -15.97
C SER A 137 -7.72 -0.89 -15.69
N MET A 138 -8.49 -1.34 -16.69
CA MET A 138 -9.89 -1.68 -16.49
C MET A 138 -10.06 -2.82 -15.48
N THR A 139 -9.23 -3.87 -15.58
CA THR A 139 -9.21 -5.01 -14.64
C THR A 139 -8.92 -4.54 -13.21
N ALA A 140 -8.00 -3.59 -13.03
CA ALA A 140 -7.69 -3.00 -11.72
C ALA A 140 -8.93 -2.32 -11.11
N LEU A 141 -9.59 -1.45 -11.85
CA LEU A 141 -10.82 -0.75 -11.40
C LEU A 141 -11.93 -1.74 -11.03
N LEU A 142 -12.13 -2.77 -11.85
CA LEU A 142 -13.14 -3.79 -11.57
C LEU A 142 -12.78 -4.63 -10.34
N LEU A 143 -11.52 -5.01 -10.18
CA LEU A 143 -11.03 -5.74 -9.00
C LEU A 143 -11.25 -4.91 -7.72
N LEU A 144 -10.87 -3.63 -7.72
CA LEU A 144 -11.10 -2.71 -6.61
C LEU A 144 -12.59 -2.56 -6.26
N SER A 145 -13.44 -2.45 -7.27
CA SER A 145 -14.89 -2.36 -7.09
C SER A 145 -15.50 -3.62 -6.45
N LYS A 146 -14.91 -4.80 -6.69
CA LYS A 146 -15.47 -6.09 -6.23
C LYS A 146 -14.84 -6.62 -4.95
N ARG A 147 -13.59 -6.24 -4.62
CA ARG A 147 -12.85 -6.80 -3.49
C ARG A 147 -13.48 -6.49 -2.13
N SER A 148 -14.14 -5.33 -1.99
CA SER A 148 -14.63 -4.83 -0.70
C SER A 148 -15.83 -5.60 -0.12
N PHE A 149 -16.51 -6.41 -0.93
CA PHE A 149 -17.66 -7.22 -0.51
C PHE A 149 -17.53 -8.70 -0.90
N SER A 150 -16.29 -9.19 -1.11
CA SER A 150 -16.05 -10.56 -1.57
C SER A 150 -15.17 -11.33 -0.60
N ASP A 151 -15.75 -12.28 0.12
CA ASP A 151 -14.99 -13.23 0.94
C ASP A 151 -14.02 -14.07 0.09
N ALA A 152 -14.35 -14.34 -1.17
CA ALA A 152 -13.47 -15.05 -2.09
C ALA A 152 -12.16 -14.28 -2.33
N TYR A 153 -12.22 -12.93 -2.41
CA TYR A 153 -11.02 -12.10 -2.46
C TYR A 153 -10.20 -12.22 -1.18
N ALA A 154 -10.85 -12.02 -0.03
CA ALA A 154 -10.19 -12.11 1.27
C ALA A 154 -9.50 -13.48 1.48
N GLN A 155 -10.17 -14.59 1.12
CA GLN A 155 -9.60 -15.94 1.19
C GLN A 155 -8.42 -16.14 0.21
N MET A 156 -8.45 -15.49 -0.94
CA MET A 156 -7.41 -15.62 -1.96
C MET A 156 -6.14 -14.87 -1.59
N VAL A 157 -6.25 -13.65 -1.06
CA VAL A 157 -5.09 -12.82 -0.69
C VAL A 157 -4.45 -13.23 0.64
N ARG A 158 -5.15 -14.05 1.44
CA ARG A 158 -4.63 -14.59 2.70
C ARG A 158 -3.92 -15.92 2.45
N THR A 159 -2.68 -16.01 2.89
CA THR A 159 -1.88 -17.25 2.85
C THR A 159 -1.78 -17.91 4.22
N GLU A 160 -2.15 -17.21 5.28
CA GLU A 160 -2.11 -17.66 6.68
C GLU A 160 -3.41 -17.31 7.41
N THR A 161 -3.62 -17.91 8.59
CA THR A 161 -4.75 -17.59 9.46
C THR A 161 -4.57 -16.20 10.07
N MET A 162 -5.60 -15.37 9.99
CA MET A 162 -5.60 -14.01 10.50
C MET A 162 -6.24 -13.96 11.90
N ASN A 163 -5.68 -13.16 12.82
CA ASN A 163 -6.34 -12.89 14.10
C ASN A 163 -7.43 -11.81 13.94
N VAL A 164 -8.30 -11.67 14.96
CA VAL A 164 -9.43 -10.73 14.92
C VAL A 164 -8.96 -9.28 14.83
N ALA A 165 -7.85 -8.93 15.50
CA ALA A 165 -7.30 -7.58 15.45
C ALA A 165 -6.85 -7.21 14.03
N ALA A 166 -6.11 -8.11 13.36
CA ALA A 166 -5.69 -7.92 11.98
C ALA A 166 -6.89 -7.82 11.03
N GLU A 167 -7.95 -8.65 11.21
CA GLU A 167 -9.18 -8.55 10.43
C GLU A 167 -9.81 -7.16 10.55
N MET A 168 -9.91 -6.61 11.76
CA MET A 168 -10.46 -5.28 11.99
C MET A 168 -9.57 -4.20 11.37
N GLN A 169 -8.25 -4.29 11.53
CA GLN A 169 -7.30 -3.32 10.99
C GLN A 169 -7.30 -3.28 9.47
N TRP A 170 -7.26 -4.44 8.80
CA TRP A 170 -7.32 -4.50 7.34
C TRP A 170 -8.57 -3.86 6.76
N ASN A 171 -9.72 -3.97 7.45
CA ASN A 171 -10.95 -3.30 7.05
C ASN A 171 -10.94 -1.78 7.30
N LEU A 172 -10.15 -1.30 8.27
CA LEU A 172 -10.04 0.11 8.59
C LEU A 172 -8.88 0.80 7.85
N THR A 173 -7.81 0.08 7.58
CA THR A 173 -6.59 0.62 6.95
C THR A 173 -6.85 1.11 5.53
N PRO A 174 -6.37 2.32 5.16
CA PRO A 174 -6.42 2.78 3.77
C PRO A 174 -5.48 1.96 2.88
N PRO A 175 -5.56 2.06 1.53
CA PRO A 175 -4.63 1.39 0.64
C PRO A 175 -3.16 1.65 1.01
N ASN A 176 -2.32 0.63 0.87
CA ASN A 176 -0.89 0.71 1.25
C ASN A 176 -0.06 1.63 0.35
N ALA A 177 -0.64 2.20 -0.69
CA ALA A 177 0.03 3.12 -1.58
C ALA A 177 -0.96 4.12 -2.17
N TYR A 178 -0.49 5.36 -2.36
CA TYR A 178 -1.22 6.44 -3.02
C TYR A 178 -0.27 7.26 -3.88
N ALA A 179 -0.70 7.63 -5.09
CA ALA A 179 0.00 8.59 -5.93
C ALA A 179 -0.99 9.66 -6.41
N GLY A 180 -0.76 10.87 -5.95
CA GLY A 180 -1.34 12.08 -6.54
C GLY A 180 -0.30 12.80 -7.40
N HIS A 181 -0.69 13.95 -7.92
CA HIS A 181 0.21 14.79 -8.71
C HIS A 181 1.41 15.29 -7.86
N ASP A 182 1.13 15.78 -6.66
CA ASP A 182 2.10 16.48 -5.81
C ASP A 182 2.76 15.59 -4.76
N VAL A 183 2.19 14.41 -4.50
CA VAL A 183 2.66 13.52 -3.45
C VAL A 183 2.53 12.05 -3.85
N THR A 184 3.50 11.26 -3.43
CA THR A 184 3.42 9.80 -3.43
C THR A 184 3.59 9.29 -2.02
N LEU A 185 2.78 8.30 -1.64
CA LEU A 185 2.80 7.69 -0.32
C LEU A 185 2.85 6.18 -0.46
N ALA A 186 3.59 5.54 0.42
CA ALA A 186 3.57 4.09 0.63
C ALA A 186 3.58 3.77 2.13
N ALA A 187 2.90 2.69 2.49
CA ALA A 187 2.88 2.15 3.82
C ALA A 187 3.15 0.65 3.82
N ALA A 188 3.67 0.14 4.91
CA ALA A 188 3.84 -1.28 5.14
C ALA A 188 3.64 -1.59 6.61
N MET A 189 2.95 -2.70 6.91
CA MET A 189 2.71 -3.22 8.25
C MET A 189 3.01 -4.72 8.30
N GLU A 190 3.76 -5.14 9.30
CA GLU A 190 4.05 -6.54 9.62
C GLU A 190 3.97 -6.77 11.13
N PRO A 191 3.51 -7.96 11.57
CA PRO A 191 3.09 -9.12 10.79
C PRO A 191 1.67 -8.96 10.23
N ALA A 192 1.50 -9.21 8.93
CA ALA A 192 0.25 -8.97 8.21
C ALA A 192 -0.97 -9.77 8.72
N TYR A 193 -0.75 -10.89 9.42
CA TYR A 193 -1.82 -11.80 9.85
C TYR A 193 -2.07 -11.84 11.36
N GLN A 194 -1.17 -11.30 12.15
CA GLN A 194 -1.23 -11.32 13.62
C GLN A 194 -0.97 -9.93 14.21
N MET A 195 -1.51 -8.90 13.56
CA MET A 195 -1.38 -7.53 14.00
C MET A 195 -1.95 -7.31 15.40
N GLY A 196 -1.32 -6.42 16.15
CA GLY A 196 -1.71 -5.99 17.47
C GLY A 196 -2.06 -4.51 17.51
N GLY A 197 -1.16 -3.66 18.05
CA GLY A 197 -1.43 -2.28 18.41
C GLY A 197 -1.17 -1.21 17.34
N ASP A 198 -0.44 -1.55 16.29
CA ASP A 198 -0.05 -0.59 15.26
C ASP A 198 -1.19 -0.25 14.28
N ALA A 199 -1.22 1.00 13.83
CA ALA A 199 -2.09 1.43 12.74
C ALA A 199 -1.50 2.64 12.02
N PHE A 200 -1.89 2.84 10.76
CA PHE A 200 -1.67 4.08 10.04
C PHE A 200 -2.95 4.57 9.39
N ASP A 201 -3.00 5.86 9.12
CA ASP A 201 -4.09 6.48 8.35
C ASP A 201 -3.57 7.60 7.48
N TYR A 202 -4.21 7.79 6.32
CA TYR A 202 -4.04 8.98 5.52
C TYR A 202 -5.32 9.34 4.78
N ALA A 203 -5.43 10.60 4.41
CA ALA A 203 -6.49 11.06 3.53
C ALA A 203 -6.10 12.37 2.85
N VAL A 204 -6.62 12.58 1.65
CA VAL A 204 -6.48 13.83 0.90
C VAL A 204 -7.79 14.60 0.99
N ASN A 205 -7.69 15.89 1.31
CA ASN A 205 -8.80 16.83 1.30
C ASN A 205 -8.35 18.16 0.65
N GLY A 206 -8.77 18.40 -0.58
CA GLY A 206 -8.26 19.53 -1.37
C GLY A 206 -6.74 19.44 -1.54
N THR A 207 -6.02 20.46 -1.09
CA THR A 207 -4.55 20.50 -1.13
C THR A 207 -3.90 19.90 0.13
N THR A 208 -4.66 19.44 1.11
CA THR A 208 -4.10 18.90 2.35
C THR A 208 -4.04 17.38 2.33
N LEU A 209 -2.84 16.82 2.53
CA LEU A 209 -2.63 15.42 2.87
C LEU A 209 -2.56 15.29 4.39
N HIS A 210 -3.51 14.57 4.97
CA HIS A 210 -3.49 14.18 6.37
C HIS A 210 -2.76 12.85 6.52
N LEU A 211 -1.89 12.74 7.53
CA LEU A 211 -1.11 11.55 7.85
C LEU A 211 -1.25 11.23 9.34
N GLY A 212 -1.33 9.96 9.67
CA GLY A 212 -1.32 9.46 11.04
C GLY A 212 -0.60 8.13 11.14
N ILE A 213 0.24 7.96 12.16
CA ILE A 213 0.75 6.69 12.60
C ILE A 213 0.42 6.54 14.07
N PHE A 214 -0.02 5.36 14.48
CA PHE A 214 -0.53 5.06 15.81
C PHE A 214 0.11 3.76 16.29
N ASP A 215 0.43 3.73 17.57
CA ASP A 215 0.92 2.55 18.25
C ASP A 215 0.23 2.47 19.62
N ALA A 216 -0.64 1.48 19.77
CA ALA A 216 -1.43 1.25 20.98
C ALA A 216 -0.67 0.32 21.92
N MET A 217 -0.74 0.59 23.21
CA MET A 217 -0.11 -0.20 24.25
C MET A 217 -0.42 -1.70 24.12
N GLY A 218 0.61 -2.51 23.87
CA GLY A 218 0.55 -3.97 23.78
C GLY A 218 0.28 -4.49 22.36
N HIS A 219 0.33 -5.81 22.21
CA HIS A 219 0.23 -6.52 20.93
C HIS A 219 -0.92 -7.55 20.90
N ASP A 220 -1.92 -7.40 21.76
CA ASP A 220 -3.07 -8.29 21.85
C ASP A 220 -4.30 -7.75 21.08
N THR A 221 -5.37 -8.52 21.05
CA THR A 221 -6.63 -8.11 20.41
C THR A 221 -7.17 -6.78 21.00
N THR A 222 -6.92 -6.51 22.30
CA THR A 222 -7.34 -5.27 22.93
C THR A 222 -6.53 -4.08 22.43
N ALA A 223 -5.24 -4.27 22.16
CA ALA A 223 -4.41 -3.24 21.52
C ALA A 223 -4.95 -2.89 20.13
N GLY A 224 -5.28 -3.91 19.32
CA GLY A 224 -5.91 -3.69 18.01
C GLY A 224 -7.25 -2.95 18.08
N ILE A 225 -8.09 -3.26 19.06
CA ILE A 225 -9.34 -2.51 19.29
C ILE A 225 -9.02 -1.06 19.67
N THR A 226 -8.02 -0.83 20.53
CA THR A 226 -7.61 0.50 20.97
C THR A 226 -7.10 1.34 19.79
N ALA A 227 -6.24 0.78 18.95
CA ALA A 227 -5.75 1.42 17.72
C ALA A 227 -6.90 1.77 16.75
N ASN A 228 -7.84 0.84 16.56
CA ASN A 228 -9.01 1.06 15.69
C ASN A 228 -9.92 2.18 16.23
N VAL A 229 -10.13 2.26 17.54
CA VAL A 229 -10.89 3.35 18.17
C VAL A 229 -10.16 4.68 17.96
N ALA A 230 -8.85 4.74 18.15
CA ALA A 230 -8.05 5.94 17.92
C ALA A 230 -8.10 6.43 16.47
N VAL A 231 -7.94 5.54 15.50
CA VAL A 231 -8.05 5.87 14.07
C VAL A 231 -9.45 6.34 13.71
N ALA A 232 -10.49 5.67 14.21
CA ALA A 232 -11.87 6.06 13.95
C ALA A 232 -12.20 7.45 14.53
N ALA A 233 -11.78 7.74 15.77
CA ALA A 233 -11.94 9.04 16.41
C ALA A 233 -11.17 10.13 15.64
N CYS A 234 -9.90 9.86 15.22
CA CYS A 234 -9.10 10.76 14.40
C CYS A 234 -9.82 11.10 13.07
N ARG A 235 -10.32 10.10 12.35
CA ARG A 235 -11.07 10.30 11.10
C ARG A 235 -12.34 11.11 11.31
N ASN A 236 -13.07 10.83 12.41
CA ASN A 236 -14.31 11.55 12.72
C ASN A 236 -14.03 13.03 12.99
N ALA A 237 -13.06 13.36 13.84
CA ALA A 237 -12.68 14.73 14.15
C ALA A 237 -12.19 15.48 12.89
N ARG A 238 -11.31 14.87 12.11
CA ARG A 238 -10.80 15.43 10.84
C ARG A 238 -11.94 15.74 9.86
N ARG A 239 -12.90 14.83 9.69
CA ARG A 239 -14.06 15.02 8.80
C ARG A 239 -14.99 16.14 9.26
N GLN A 240 -14.93 16.52 10.54
CA GLN A 240 -15.63 17.67 11.13
C GLN A 240 -14.82 18.97 11.03
N GLY A 241 -13.63 18.95 10.42
CA GLY A 241 -12.78 20.12 10.24
C GLY A 241 -11.95 20.50 11.47
N ALA A 242 -11.76 19.58 12.42
CA ALA A 242 -10.93 19.82 13.58
C ALA A 242 -9.45 20.03 13.20
N SER A 243 -8.75 20.92 13.90
CA SER A 243 -7.31 21.10 13.79
C SER A 243 -6.56 19.89 14.38
N LEU A 244 -5.24 19.77 14.12
CA LEU A 244 -4.41 18.68 14.66
C LEU A 244 -4.52 18.56 16.19
N ALA A 245 -4.46 19.70 16.91
CA ALA A 245 -4.59 19.72 18.36
C ALA A 245 -5.96 19.21 18.79
N GLN A 246 -7.04 19.77 18.23
CA GLN A 246 -8.42 19.35 18.53
C GLN A 246 -8.67 17.88 18.16
N THR A 247 -8.10 17.40 17.04
CA THR A 247 -8.18 15.99 16.65
C THR A 247 -7.56 15.09 17.72
N SER A 248 -6.36 15.45 18.22
CA SER A 248 -5.70 14.66 19.24
C SER A 248 -6.41 14.69 20.60
N GLU A 249 -7.01 15.82 20.95
CA GLU A 249 -7.85 15.96 22.16
C GLU A 249 -9.11 15.11 22.09
N GLU A 250 -9.76 15.07 20.91
CA GLU A 250 -10.95 14.24 20.71
C GLU A 250 -10.61 12.74 20.75
N VAL A 251 -9.46 12.34 20.15
CA VAL A 251 -8.96 10.94 20.26
C VAL A 251 -8.70 10.59 21.74
N GLU A 252 -8.02 11.45 22.49
CA GLU A 252 -7.76 11.23 23.93
C GLU A 252 -9.04 11.06 24.70
N LYS A 253 -10.01 11.96 24.50
CA LYS A 253 -11.32 11.91 25.16
C LYS A 253 -12.05 10.60 24.86
N VAL A 254 -12.14 10.18 23.60
CA VAL A 254 -12.78 8.92 23.21
C VAL A 254 -12.08 7.72 23.86
N LEU A 255 -10.75 7.69 23.89
CA LEU A 255 -10.00 6.61 24.54
C LEU A 255 -10.28 6.57 26.06
N LEU A 256 -10.32 7.71 26.74
CA LEU A 256 -10.65 7.80 28.16
C LEU A 256 -12.10 7.36 28.45
N GLU A 257 -13.05 7.72 27.59
CA GLU A 257 -14.45 7.28 27.71
C GLU A 257 -14.59 5.76 27.56
N GLN A 258 -13.81 5.12 26.69
CA GLN A 258 -13.90 3.69 26.42
C GLN A 258 -13.08 2.83 27.39
N PHE A 259 -11.89 3.30 27.76
CA PHE A 259 -10.90 2.47 28.46
C PHE A 259 -10.43 3.08 29.80
N SER A 260 -10.96 4.26 30.18
CA SER A 260 -10.41 5.06 31.28
C SER A 260 -8.92 5.32 31.02
N THR A 261 -8.03 5.14 31.99
CA THR A 261 -6.57 5.28 31.83
C THR A 261 -5.85 3.93 31.63
N SER A 262 -6.60 2.86 31.36
CA SER A 262 -6.00 1.52 31.24
C SER A 262 -5.36 1.24 29.89
N ARG A 263 -5.67 2.05 28.88
CA ARG A 263 -5.13 1.93 27.53
C ARG A 263 -4.79 3.30 26.98
N TYR A 264 -3.66 3.38 26.26
CA TYR A 264 -3.20 4.58 25.61
C TYR A 264 -2.63 4.27 24.23
N VAL A 265 -2.48 5.29 23.42
CA VAL A 265 -1.93 5.23 22.06
C VAL A 265 -0.89 6.33 21.90
N THR A 266 0.30 5.97 21.46
CA THR A 266 1.27 6.93 20.95
C THR A 266 0.98 7.25 19.49
N ALA A 267 1.22 8.47 19.01
CA ALA A 267 0.96 8.82 17.63
C ALA A 267 1.75 10.04 17.14
N ILE A 268 1.98 10.07 15.82
CA ILE A 268 2.23 11.29 15.06
C ILE A 268 0.99 11.59 14.22
N LEU A 269 0.46 12.81 14.33
CA LEU A 269 -0.55 13.33 13.41
C LEU A 269 0.05 14.50 12.63
N ALA A 270 -0.11 14.51 11.31
CA ALA A 270 0.47 15.53 10.46
C ALA A 270 -0.47 15.96 9.33
N ASP A 271 -0.37 17.23 8.94
CA ASP A 271 -1.02 17.85 7.79
C ASP A 271 0.05 18.42 6.87
N LEU A 272 0.14 17.90 5.65
CA LEU A 272 0.97 18.47 4.59
C LEU A 272 0.09 19.26 3.62
N ASP A 273 0.32 20.56 3.53
CA ASP A 273 -0.20 21.36 2.42
C ASP A 273 0.62 21.06 1.15
N MET A 274 0.05 20.27 0.26
CA MET A 274 0.71 19.78 -0.95
C MET A 274 1.04 20.90 -1.93
N ALA A 275 0.31 22.02 -1.91
CA ALA A 275 0.59 23.16 -2.77
C ALA A 275 1.83 23.95 -2.35
N SER A 276 2.05 24.11 -1.04
CA SER A 276 3.15 24.91 -0.49
C SER A 276 4.29 24.09 0.09
N GLY A 277 4.11 22.79 0.35
CA GLY A 277 5.08 21.95 1.05
C GLY A 277 5.17 22.22 2.55
N ARG A 278 4.21 22.97 3.11
CA ARG A 278 4.19 23.24 4.54
C ARG A 278 3.61 22.05 5.29
N LEU A 279 4.47 21.40 6.08
CA LEU A 279 4.13 20.34 6.99
C LEU A 279 3.82 20.91 8.37
N ARG A 280 2.66 20.60 8.94
CA ARG A 280 2.34 20.83 10.36
C ARG A 280 2.16 19.47 11.02
N TRP A 281 2.62 19.31 12.25
CA TRP A 281 2.56 18.04 12.93
C TRP A 281 2.60 18.15 14.44
N ILE A 282 2.13 17.11 15.12
CA ILE A 282 2.16 16.95 16.58
C ILE A 282 2.71 15.57 16.94
N ASN A 283 3.31 15.48 18.12
CA ASN A 283 3.79 14.22 18.67
C ASN A 283 3.08 13.92 19.99
N ARG A 284 2.42 12.76 20.04
CA ARG A 284 1.74 12.21 21.22
C ARG A 284 2.52 11.03 21.79
N GLY A 285 3.78 11.29 22.21
CA GLY A 285 4.65 10.31 22.85
C GLY A 285 5.23 9.25 21.92
N HIS A 286 5.22 9.49 20.61
CA HIS A 286 5.69 8.57 19.58
C HIS A 286 7.12 8.87 19.12
N HIS A 287 7.75 7.96 18.36
CA HIS A 287 9.05 8.19 17.73
C HIS A 287 9.03 9.41 16.81
N LEU A 288 10.14 10.14 16.76
CA LEU A 288 10.25 11.35 15.96
C LEU A 288 10.19 11.02 14.46
N PRO A 289 9.44 11.81 13.68
CA PRO A 289 9.46 11.70 12.22
C PRO A 289 10.88 11.97 11.69
N ILE A 290 11.26 11.27 10.63
CA ILE A 290 12.52 11.48 9.93
C ILE A 290 12.25 12.16 8.59
N LEU A 291 12.91 13.29 8.36
CA LEU A 291 12.93 13.97 7.07
C LEU A 291 14.18 13.54 6.30
N ILE A 292 14.01 13.05 5.07
CA ILE A 292 15.11 12.71 4.17
C ILE A 292 15.10 13.69 3.01
N ARG A 293 16.18 14.48 2.89
CA ARG A 293 16.38 15.50 1.85
C ARG A 293 17.53 15.12 0.91
N ASP A 294 17.33 15.30 -0.40
CA ASP A 294 18.32 14.99 -1.45
C ASP A 294 18.89 13.57 -1.37
N ASN A 295 18.18 12.63 -0.73
CA ASN A 295 18.62 11.25 -0.44
C ASN A 295 19.95 11.15 0.33
N ARG A 296 20.39 12.21 0.94
CA ARG A 296 21.68 12.33 1.66
C ARG A 296 21.50 12.79 3.10
N TRP A 297 20.71 13.82 3.28
CA TRP A 297 20.52 14.43 4.59
C TRP A 297 19.32 13.84 5.29
N THR A 298 19.52 13.43 6.52
CA THR A 298 18.44 12.91 7.37
C THR A 298 18.41 13.75 8.64
N THR A 299 17.19 14.21 8.98
CA THR A 299 16.97 15.03 10.17
C THR A 299 15.75 14.47 10.90
N GLU A 300 15.85 14.28 12.21
CA GLU A 300 14.69 14.06 13.06
C GLU A 300 13.95 15.38 13.24
N LEU A 301 12.65 15.34 13.06
CA LEU A 301 11.81 16.50 13.28
C LEU A 301 11.47 16.60 14.77
N GLU A 302 12.20 17.44 15.50
CA GLU A 302 12.02 17.59 16.92
C GLU A 302 10.70 18.27 17.29
N CYS A 303 9.96 17.68 18.20
CA CYS A 303 8.78 18.23 18.83
C CYS A 303 8.77 17.88 20.31
N PRO A 304 8.50 18.82 21.22
CA PRO A 304 8.26 18.47 22.61
C PRO A 304 7.13 17.43 22.66
N PRO A 305 7.36 16.24 23.22
CA PRO A 305 6.32 15.22 23.27
C PRO A 305 5.22 15.67 24.22
N ALA A 306 3.97 15.60 23.76
CA ALA A 306 2.81 15.52 24.64
C ALA A 306 2.66 14.07 25.13
N GLY A 307 1.87 13.83 26.17
CA GLY A 307 1.60 12.47 26.65
C GLY A 307 0.87 11.63 25.59
N PRO A 308 1.03 10.29 25.62
CA PRO A 308 0.20 9.39 24.82
C PRO A 308 -1.30 9.70 25.00
N MET A 309 -2.09 9.52 23.97
CA MET A 309 -3.55 9.74 24.02
C MET A 309 -4.22 8.62 24.81
N GLY A 310 -5.09 8.97 25.76
CA GLY A 310 -5.73 8.04 26.70
C GLY A 310 -4.97 7.85 28.02
N ALA A 311 -3.80 8.50 28.21
CA ALA A 311 -3.02 8.43 29.44
C ALA A 311 -3.40 9.52 30.48
N ASP A 312 -4.21 10.52 30.12
CA ASP A 312 -4.68 11.63 30.96
C ASP A 312 -3.54 12.41 31.67
N LEU A 313 -2.45 12.66 30.95
CA LEU A 313 -1.27 13.32 31.51
C LEU A 313 -1.37 14.85 31.51
N ALA A 314 -2.39 15.43 30.88
CA ALA A 314 -2.63 16.87 30.76
C ALA A 314 -1.39 17.68 30.25
N LEU A 315 -0.52 17.08 29.46
CA LEU A 315 0.63 17.74 28.87
C LEU A 315 0.20 18.57 27.65
N PRO A 316 0.76 19.78 27.44
CA PRO A 316 0.36 20.64 26.34
C PRO A 316 0.74 20.03 25.00
N VAL A 317 -0.18 20.06 24.04
CA VAL A 317 0.07 19.64 22.65
C VAL A 317 0.71 20.80 21.89
N THR A 318 1.89 20.57 21.34
CA THR A 318 2.62 21.55 20.53
C THR A 318 2.52 21.22 19.05
N VAL A 319 1.97 22.15 18.25
CA VAL A 319 1.98 22.02 16.78
C VAL A 319 3.31 22.60 16.26
N ARG A 320 4.07 21.76 15.57
CA ARG A 320 5.29 22.16 14.86
C ARG A 320 5.02 22.40 13.39
N THR A 321 5.87 23.18 12.76
CA THR A 321 5.82 23.46 11.33
C THR A 321 7.19 23.29 10.72
N GLU A 322 7.26 22.59 9.60
CA GLU A 322 8.46 22.40 8.79
C GLU A 322 8.15 22.76 7.34
N GLN A 323 9.12 23.30 6.62
CA GLN A 323 9.01 23.60 5.20
C GLN A 323 9.73 22.51 4.40
N LEU A 324 8.96 21.69 3.70
CA LEU A 324 9.50 20.70 2.78
C LEU A 324 10.01 21.35 1.50
N GLN A 325 11.00 20.71 0.89
CA GLN A 325 11.49 20.99 -0.45
C GLN A 325 10.99 19.90 -1.42
N PRO A 326 10.76 20.19 -2.71
CA PRO A 326 10.42 19.17 -3.69
C PRO A 326 11.41 18.00 -3.68
N GLY A 327 10.89 16.78 -3.57
CA GLY A 327 11.67 15.55 -3.41
C GLY A 327 11.97 15.15 -1.98
N ASP A 328 11.60 15.97 -0.99
CA ASP A 328 11.72 15.61 0.41
C ASP A 328 10.80 14.45 0.75
N ARG A 329 11.26 13.58 1.67
CA ARG A 329 10.53 12.42 2.16
C ARG A 329 10.33 12.50 3.66
N LEU A 330 9.09 12.36 4.06
CA LEU A 330 8.70 12.20 5.46
C LEU A 330 8.55 10.70 5.76
N LEU A 331 9.27 10.23 6.76
CA LEU A 331 9.27 8.85 7.22
C LEU A 331 8.71 8.81 8.64
N LEU A 332 7.59 8.09 8.82
CA LEU A 332 6.98 7.77 10.11
C LEU A 332 7.11 6.27 10.33
N TYR A 333 7.37 5.83 11.56
CA TYR A 333 7.59 4.41 11.86
C TYR A 333 7.32 4.10 13.32
N THR A 334 6.95 2.86 13.61
CA THR A 334 6.82 2.32 14.98
C THR A 334 8.11 1.62 15.41
N ASP A 335 8.25 1.38 16.71
CA ASP A 335 9.46 0.83 17.32
C ASP A 335 9.79 -0.58 16.84
N GLY A 336 8.79 -1.41 16.54
CA GLY A 336 8.99 -2.77 16.03
C GLY A 336 9.85 -2.86 14.76
N VAL A 337 9.99 -1.77 13.98
CA VAL A 337 10.92 -1.73 12.85
C VAL A 337 12.37 -1.68 13.29
N VAL A 338 12.69 -0.83 14.26
CA VAL A 338 14.06 -0.55 14.68
C VAL A 338 14.52 -1.46 15.82
N GLU A 339 13.57 -1.91 16.66
CA GLU A 339 13.81 -2.78 17.79
C GLU A 339 13.76 -4.28 17.45
N ALA A 340 13.42 -4.65 16.19
CA ALA A 340 13.48 -6.02 15.71
C ALA A 340 14.85 -6.64 16.00
N ARG A 341 14.89 -7.76 16.79
CA ARG A 341 16.13 -8.38 17.26
C ARG A 341 16.41 -9.68 16.55
N ASP A 342 17.65 -9.88 16.12
CA ASP A 342 18.12 -11.18 15.60
C ASP A 342 18.24 -12.24 16.73
N SER A 343 18.52 -13.48 16.34
CA SER A 343 18.75 -14.61 17.29
C SER A 343 19.90 -14.37 18.29
N ARG A 344 20.72 -13.34 18.07
CA ARG A 344 21.80 -12.91 18.98
C ARG A 344 21.42 -11.70 19.83
N GLY A 345 20.16 -11.23 19.74
CA GLY A 345 19.64 -10.07 20.47
C GLY A 345 20.07 -8.72 19.91
N ARG A 346 20.64 -8.65 18.70
CA ARG A 346 21.04 -7.40 18.06
C ARG A 346 19.85 -6.77 17.32
N GLU A 347 19.57 -5.51 17.60
CA GLU A 347 18.52 -4.76 16.95
C GLU A 347 18.82 -4.53 15.45
N PHE A 348 17.77 -4.40 14.64
CA PHE A 348 17.89 -3.94 13.26
C PHE A 348 18.53 -2.56 13.24
N GLY A 349 18.06 -1.68 14.13
CA GLY A 349 18.61 -0.39 14.45
C GLY A 349 18.23 0.71 13.46
N ARG A 350 18.07 1.91 13.99
CA ARG A 350 17.65 3.09 13.23
C ARG A 350 18.61 3.46 12.08
N GLU A 351 19.91 3.38 12.30
CA GLU A 351 20.90 3.72 11.26
C GLU A 351 20.74 2.81 10.04
N ARG A 352 20.61 1.50 10.26
CA ARG A 352 20.41 0.52 9.19
C ARG A 352 19.07 0.73 8.48
N PHE A 353 18.01 1.06 9.22
CA PHE A 353 16.70 1.39 8.68
C PHE A 353 16.75 2.60 7.74
N VAL A 354 17.28 3.72 8.20
CA VAL A 354 17.42 4.95 7.39
C VAL A 354 18.32 4.74 6.18
N ASP A 355 19.46 4.07 6.36
CA ASP A 355 20.39 3.74 5.29
C ASP A 355 19.74 2.85 4.22
N PHE A 356 18.86 1.93 4.62
CA PHE A 356 18.12 1.11 3.69
C PHE A 356 17.24 1.98 2.78
N ILE A 357 16.44 2.88 3.35
CA ILE A 357 15.56 3.78 2.60
C ILE A 357 16.38 4.66 1.63
N ARG A 358 17.52 5.21 2.09
CA ARG A 358 18.41 6.05 1.27
C ARG A 358 18.99 5.31 0.07
N ARG A 359 19.53 4.10 0.29
CA ARG A 359 20.19 3.31 -0.77
C ARG A 359 19.22 2.85 -1.85
N HIS A 360 18.02 2.44 -1.48
CA HIS A 360 17.05 1.91 -2.43
C HIS A 360 16.37 3.00 -3.27
N HIS A 361 16.41 4.25 -2.83
CA HIS A 361 15.96 5.36 -3.67
C HIS A 361 16.89 5.66 -4.83
N ALA A 362 18.19 5.59 -4.66
CA ALA A 362 19.16 5.81 -5.73
C ALA A 362 18.99 4.82 -6.91
N GLY A 363 18.28 3.71 -6.71
CA GLY A 363 17.99 2.68 -7.69
C GLY A 363 16.69 2.84 -8.50
N ARG A 364 16.01 4.01 -8.49
CA ARG A 364 14.72 4.25 -9.18
C ARG A 364 13.56 3.32 -8.78
N HIS A 365 13.59 2.73 -7.60
CA HIS A 365 12.47 1.94 -7.11
C HIS A 365 11.33 2.83 -6.66
N ALA A 366 10.09 2.45 -7.00
CA ALA A 366 8.90 3.09 -6.43
C ALA A 366 8.92 2.98 -4.89
N LEU A 367 8.36 3.96 -4.18
CA LEU A 367 8.33 3.98 -2.70
C LEU A 367 7.78 2.67 -2.12
N HIS A 368 6.72 2.17 -2.70
CA HIS A 368 6.09 0.90 -2.30
C HIS A 368 7.08 -0.29 -2.38
N GLU A 369 7.83 -0.43 -3.48
CA GLU A 369 8.83 -1.50 -3.62
C GLU A 369 10.00 -1.33 -2.63
N THR A 370 10.36 -0.09 -2.30
CA THR A 370 11.35 0.20 -1.27
C THR A 370 10.89 -0.31 0.09
N LEU A 371 9.64 -0.02 0.49
CA LEU A 371 9.08 -0.50 1.76
C LEU A 371 8.91 -2.01 1.77
N ARG A 372 8.41 -2.62 0.69
CA ARG A 372 8.32 -4.08 0.58
C ARG A 372 9.66 -4.77 0.80
N ARG A 373 10.74 -4.23 0.23
CA ARG A 373 12.11 -4.74 0.42
C ARG A 373 12.63 -4.49 1.82
N LEU A 374 12.29 -3.34 2.41
CA LEU A 374 12.63 -3.05 3.79
C LEU A 374 11.99 -4.05 4.74
N MET A 375 10.67 -4.26 4.63
CA MET A 375 9.97 -5.22 5.51
C MET A 375 10.50 -6.63 5.34
N ALA A 376 10.81 -7.06 4.12
CA ALA A 376 11.49 -8.34 3.90
C ALA A 376 12.87 -8.40 4.60
N ALA A 377 13.64 -7.30 4.61
CA ALA A 377 14.94 -7.27 5.29
C ALA A 377 14.81 -7.24 6.82
N VAL A 378 13.75 -6.62 7.36
CA VAL A 378 13.42 -6.64 8.80
C VAL A 378 13.01 -8.05 9.23
N LEU A 379 12.11 -8.70 8.47
CA LEU A 379 11.70 -10.08 8.71
C LEU A 379 12.87 -11.06 8.60
N ASP A 380 13.71 -10.93 7.57
CA ASP A 380 14.92 -11.77 7.41
C ASP A 380 15.90 -11.58 8.58
N HIS A 381 15.99 -10.37 9.16
CA HIS A 381 16.82 -10.09 10.33
C HIS A 381 16.29 -10.77 11.60
N HIS A 382 14.98 -10.89 11.73
CA HIS A 382 14.29 -11.47 12.88
C HIS A 382 13.90 -12.96 12.69
N ASP A 383 14.60 -13.70 11.83
CA ASP A 383 14.31 -15.12 11.54
C ASP A 383 12.84 -15.39 11.13
N GLY A 384 12.16 -14.39 10.56
CA GLY A 384 10.81 -14.48 9.99
C GLY A 384 9.65 -14.24 10.97
N LEU A 385 9.89 -14.00 12.25
CA LEU A 385 8.86 -13.79 13.27
C LEU A 385 9.14 -12.49 14.05
N LEU A 386 8.32 -11.46 13.87
CA LEU A 386 8.41 -10.24 14.69
C LEU A 386 7.77 -10.45 16.06
N ASN A 387 8.37 -9.88 17.09
CA ASN A 387 7.86 -9.91 18.47
C ASN A 387 6.87 -8.77 18.72
N ASP A 388 6.89 -7.75 17.89
CA ASP A 388 6.01 -6.59 17.92
C ASP A 388 5.63 -6.17 16.51
N ASP A 389 4.58 -5.37 16.38
CA ASP A 389 4.14 -4.83 15.10
C ASP A 389 5.18 -3.83 14.55
N ALA A 390 5.41 -3.89 13.25
CA ALA A 390 6.35 -3.02 12.56
C ALA A 390 5.63 -2.27 11.43
N THR A 391 5.40 -1.00 11.65
CA THR A 391 4.68 -0.13 10.70
C THR A 391 5.58 0.98 10.19
N VAL A 392 5.54 1.21 8.88
CA VAL A 392 6.25 2.31 8.20
C VAL A 392 5.30 3.03 7.27
N LEU A 393 5.29 4.36 7.35
CA LEU A 393 4.61 5.25 6.42
C LEU A 393 5.62 6.22 5.82
N LEU A 394 5.76 6.19 4.50
CA LEU A 394 6.72 7.01 3.76
C LEU A 394 5.98 7.86 2.74
N ALA A 395 6.08 9.19 2.86
CA ALA A 395 5.48 10.15 1.94
C ALA A 395 6.58 10.98 1.26
N GLU A 396 6.52 11.11 -0.07
CA GLU A 396 7.40 11.98 -0.87
C GLU A 396 6.58 13.13 -1.42
N TRP A 397 6.95 14.36 -1.08
CA TRP A 397 6.38 15.55 -1.68
C TRP A 397 7.16 15.92 -2.94
N ARG A 398 6.47 16.01 -4.09
CA ARG A 398 7.08 16.28 -5.39
C ARG A 398 7.15 17.76 -5.74
N GLY A 399 6.48 18.61 -4.96
CA GLY A 399 6.31 20.03 -5.24
C GLY A 399 4.94 20.32 -5.89
N GLY A 400 4.34 21.44 -5.52
CA GLY A 400 3.18 21.96 -6.21
C GLY A 400 3.55 22.47 -7.61
N HIS A 401 2.55 22.84 -8.41
CA HIS A 401 2.62 23.25 -9.83
C HIS A 401 3.58 24.43 -10.15
N GLN A 402 4.78 24.45 -9.63
CA GLN A 402 5.77 25.50 -9.94
C GLN A 402 6.32 25.39 -11.37
N GLU A 403 6.16 24.26 -12.05
CA GLU A 403 6.63 24.09 -13.45
C GLU A 403 5.74 24.77 -14.49
N GLU A 404 4.50 25.15 -14.16
CA GLU A 404 3.61 25.86 -15.08
C GLU A 404 3.88 27.38 -15.15
N LEU A 405 4.82 27.91 -14.38
CA LEU A 405 5.15 29.35 -14.34
C LEU A 405 6.45 29.71 -15.07
N THR A 406 6.99 28.83 -15.90
CA THR A 406 8.09 29.20 -16.79
C THR A 406 7.52 29.68 -18.13
N PRO A 407 7.70 30.95 -18.51
CA PRO A 407 7.15 31.54 -19.75
C PRO A 407 7.80 30.95 -20.99
#